data_e79d3f4ea2e00523695ef80e9f194b36
#
_entry.id   e79d3f4ea2e00523695ef80e9f194b36
#
_cell.length_a   1.000
_cell.length_b   1.000
_cell.length_c   1.000
_cell.angle_alpha   90.00
_cell.angle_beta   90.00
_cell.angle_gamma   90.00
#
_symmetry.space_group_name_H-M   'P 1'
#
loop_
_entity.id
_entity.type
_entity.pdbx_description
1 polymer ?
#
loop_
_entity_poly.entity_id
_entity_poly.type
_entity_poly.pdbx_seq_one_letter_code
_entity_poly.pdbx_strand_id
1 'polypeptide(L)'
;MWVHTFHPLNLKDIQKLFLLTQKYENVPVIYGHMGGIHWLQTIELIKNTENAYLDISAFYTTYALSLAIKEIPQRTLFSSDFPYGDPYLNLQAVKRHTSSGEVADRVLGGNISNLLHI
;
A
#
# COMPACT_ATOMS: atom_id res chain seq x y z
N MET A 1 -8.29 -6.11 -7.28
CA MET A 1 -7.31 -7.22 -7.43
C MET A 1 -6.12 -6.95 -6.53
N TRP A 2 -5.68 -7.92 -5.71
CA TRP A 2 -4.44 -7.82 -4.93
C TRP A 2 -3.33 -8.58 -5.66
N VAL A 3 -2.14 -7.98 -5.77
CA VAL A 3 -0.99 -8.56 -6.48
C VAL A 3 0.23 -8.47 -5.59
N HIS A 4 0.91 -9.60 -5.41
CA HIS A 4 2.19 -9.67 -4.71
C HIS A 4 3.25 -8.85 -5.47
N THR A 5 3.88 -7.88 -4.81
CA THR A 5 4.91 -7.02 -5.42
C THR A 5 6.26 -7.04 -4.69
N PHE A 6 6.47 -8.05 -3.86
CA PHE A 6 7.73 -8.31 -3.16
C PHE A 6 8.60 -9.30 -3.98
N HIS A 7 9.75 -9.70 -3.42
CA HIS A 7 10.59 -10.73 -4.05
C HIS A 7 9.76 -11.97 -4.46
N PRO A 8 9.95 -12.57 -5.64
CA PRO A 8 11.05 -12.35 -6.61
C PRO A 8 10.80 -11.29 -7.69
N LEU A 9 9.73 -10.49 -7.60
CA LEU A 9 9.45 -9.46 -8.60
C LEU A 9 10.52 -8.36 -8.58
N ASN A 10 10.93 -7.93 -9.75
CA ASN A 10 11.85 -6.83 -9.94
C ASN A 10 11.12 -5.54 -10.36
N LEU A 11 11.87 -4.45 -10.47
CA LEU A 11 11.28 -3.16 -10.83
C LEU A 11 10.56 -3.18 -12.19
N LYS A 12 11.07 -3.93 -13.18
CA LYS A 12 10.43 -4.02 -14.50
C LYS A 12 9.07 -4.72 -14.43
N ASP A 13 8.92 -5.70 -13.54
CA ASP A 13 7.65 -6.39 -13.32
C ASP A 13 6.63 -5.46 -12.68
N ILE A 14 7.05 -4.66 -11.70
CA ILE A 14 6.22 -3.62 -11.07
C ILE A 14 5.80 -2.57 -12.10
N GLN A 15 6.69 -2.13 -12.97
CA GLN A 15 6.38 -1.20 -14.05
C GLN A 15 5.37 -1.78 -15.06
N LYS A 16 5.49 -3.07 -15.41
CA LYS A 16 4.50 -3.75 -16.26
C LYS A 16 3.13 -3.83 -15.59
N LEU A 17 3.09 -4.18 -14.30
CA LEU A 17 1.85 -4.17 -13.53
C LEU A 17 1.21 -2.78 -13.53
N PHE A 18 2.02 -1.73 -13.39
CA PHE A 18 1.56 -0.35 -13.42
C PHE A 18 0.93 0.01 -14.78
N LEU A 19 1.57 -0.35 -15.89
CA LEU A 19 0.99 -0.15 -17.23
C LEU A 19 -0.34 -0.88 -17.40
N LEU A 20 -0.47 -2.09 -16.85
CA LEU A 20 -1.75 -2.82 -16.84
C LEU A 20 -2.80 -2.10 -15.97
N THR A 21 -2.40 -1.59 -14.81
CA THR A 21 -3.29 -0.82 -13.93
C THR A 21 -3.85 0.42 -14.63
N GLN A 22 -3.00 1.15 -15.34
CA GLN A 22 -3.43 2.31 -16.14
C GLN A 22 -4.34 1.92 -17.29
N LYS A 23 -4.08 0.79 -17.96
CA LYS A 23 -4.90 0.30 -19.07
C LYS A 23 -6.32 -0.08 -18.63
N TYR A 24 -6.48 -0.58 -17.42
CA TYR A 24 -7.74 -1.08 -16.87
C TYR A 24 -8.22 -0.19 -15.71
N GLU A 25 -8.53 1.06 -15.99
CA GLU A 25 -8.88 2.13 -15.04
C GLU A 25 -10.00 1.76 -14.07
N ASN A 26 -10.96 0.94 -14.51
CA ASN A 26 -12.10 0.52 -13.70
C ASN A 26 -11.78 -0.67 -12.76
N VAL A 27 -10.56 -1.19 -12.78
CA VAL A 27 -10.15 -2.32 -11.94
C VAL A 27 -9.22 -1.81 -10.84
N PRO A 28 -9.66 -1.75 -9.58
CA PRO A 28 -8.76 -1.42 -8.47
C PRO A 28 -7.65 -2.47 -8.32
N VAL A 29 -6.41 -2.02 -8.26
CA VAL A 29 -5.23 -2.87 -8.08
C VAL A 29 -4.51 -2.52 -6.79
N ILE A 30 -4.36 -3.50 -5.91
CA ILE A 30 -3.64 -3.37 -4.65
C ILE A 30 -2.25 -3.98 -4.82
N TYR A 31 -1.23 -3.16 -4.63
CA TYR A 31 0.18 -3.53 -4.66
C TYR A 31 0.58 -4.07 -3.29
N GLY A 32 0.61 -5.40 -3.15
CA GLY A 32 0.94 -6.08 -1.91
C GLY A 32 2.40 -5.90 -1.53
N HIS A 33 2.66 -5.69 -0.24
CA HIS A 33 4.01 -5.53 0.32
C HIS A 33 4.78 -4.31 -0.18
N MET A 34 4.06 -3.26 -0.58
CA MET A 34 4.64 -1.95 -0.93
C MET A 34 5.65 -1.96 -2.10
N GLY A 35 5.75 -3.03 -2.89
CA GLY A 35 6.80 -3.16 -3.90
C GLY A 35 8.15 -3.64 -3.34
N GLY A 36 8.20 -4.10 -2.09
CA GLY A 36 9.39 -4.60 -1.43
C GLY A 36 10.53 -3.56 -1.42
N ILE A 37 11.69 -3.92 -1.95
CA ILE A 37 12.85 -3.01 -2.04
C ILE A 37 12.61 -1.83 -3.02
N HIS A 38 11.60 -1.92 -3.88
CA HIS A 38 11.22 -0.89 -4.85
C HIS A 38 10.07 0.01 -4.34
N TRP A 39 9.91 0.10 -3.01
CA TRP A 39 8.82 0.84 -2.36
C TRP A 39 8.74 2.31 -2.79
N LEU A 40 9.89 2.98 -2.99
CA LEU A 40 9.90 4.38 -3.39
C LEU A 40 9.29 4.58 -4.78
N GLN A 41 9.74 3.78 -5.74
CA GLN A 41 9.21 3.79 -7.11
C GLN A 41 7.73 3.40 -7.13
N THR A 42 7.33 2.44 -6.30
CA THR A 42 5.94 2.00 -6.19
C THR A 42 5.04 3.11 -5.66
N ILE A 43 5.44 3.84 -4.62
CA ILE A 43 4.70 5.00 -4.10
C ILE A 43 4.54 6.07 -5.19
N GLU A 44 5.62 6.41 -5.91
CA GLU A 44 5.57 7.40 -6.99
C GLU A 44 4.65 6.97 -8.15
N LEU A 45 4.65 5.69 -8.52
CA LEU A 45 3.74 5.16 -9.53
C LEU A 45 2.27 5.27 -9.06
N ILE A 46 1.98 4.90 -7.82
CA ILE A 46 0.62 4.95 -7.25
C ILE A 46 0.11 6.39 -7.14
N LYS A 47 0.96 7.35 -6.81
CA LYS A 47 0.57 8.79 -6.78
C LYS A 47 -0.08 9.24 -8.09
N ASN A 48 0.39 8.73 -9.21
CA ASN A 48 -0.02 9.12 -10.55
C ASN A 48 -1.16 8.24 -11.14
N THR A 49 -1.79 7.38 -10.34
CA THR A 49 -2.84 6.45 -10.81
C THR A 49 -3.95 6.31 -9.79
N GLU A 50 -5.20 6.60 -10.18
CA GLU A 50 -6.32 6.66 -9.24
C GLU A 50 -6.81 5.31 -8.75
N ASN A 51 -6.72 4.27 -9.58
CA ASN A 51 -7.16 2.91 -9.26
C ASN A 51 -6.06 2.02 -8.65
N ALA A 52 -4.92 2.60 -8.25
CA ALA A 52 -3.81 1.89 -7.60
C ALA A 52 -3.80 2.15 -6.09
N TYR A 53 -3.64 1.09 -5.31
CA TYR A 53 -3.61 1.09 -3.84
C TYR A 53 -2.36 0.39 -3.34
N LEU A 54 -1.89 0.77 -2.16
CA LEU A 54 -0.70 0.23 -1.53
C LEU A 54 -1.07 -0.55 -0.27
N ASP A 55 -0.73 -1.82 -0.22
CA ASP A 55 -0.80 -2.65 0.98
C ASP A 55 0.51 -2.55 1.75
N ILE A 56 0.44 -2.22 3.04
CA ILE A 56 1.62 -1.97 3.88
C ILE A 56 2.16 -3.21 4.58
N SER A 57 1.65 -4.40 4.29
CA SER A 57 2.21 -5.62 4.85
C SER A 57 3.68 -5.77 4.46
N ALA A 58 4.46 -6.36 5.32
CA ALA A 58 5.90 -6.57 5.11
C ALA A 58 6.65 -5.29 4.66
N PHE A 59 6.27 -4.11 5.18
CA PHE A 59 6.93 -2.86 4.81
C PHE A 59 8.45 -2.94 5.06
N TYR A 60 9.21 -2.55 4.05
CA TYR A 60 10.65 -2.72 4.03
C TYR A 60 11.36 -1.90 5.12
N THR A 61 10.90 -0.69 5.37
CA THR A 61 11.39 0.19 6.44
C THR A 61 10.26 1.03 7.02
N THR A 62 10.41 1.50 8.25
CA THR A 62 9.45 2.44 8.87
C THR A 62 9.42 3.78 8.13
N TYR A 63 10.50 4.15 7.45
CA TYR A 63 10.53 5.33 6.58
C TYR A 63 9.63 5.17 5.36
N ALA A 64 9.66 3.99 4.72
CA ALA A 64 8.76 3.68 3.60
C ALA A 64 7.29 3.79 4.01
N LEU A 65 6.94 3.21 5.18
CA LEU A 65 5.61 3.32 5.76
C LEU A 65 5.20 4.79 6.01
N SER A 66 6.09 5.57 6.64
CA SER A 66 5.85 6.98 6.92
C SER A 66 5.61 7.78 5.63
N LEU A 67 6.41 7.53 4.59
CA LEU A 67 6.28 8.20 3.30
C LEU A 67 4.95 7.83 2.61
N ALA A 68 4.56 6.57 2.60
CA ALA A 68 3.29 6.13 2.03
C ALA A 68 2.10 6.82 2.71
N ILE A 69 2.08 6.83 4.04
CA ILE A 69 1.02 7.49 4.82
C ILE A 69 0.97 9.00 4.55
N LYS A 70 2.13 9.65 4.37
CA LYS A 70 2.23 11.08 4.07
C LYS A 70 1.76 11.42 2.65
N GLU A 71 2.22 10.66 1.66
CA GLU A 71 2.06 11.01 0.24
C GLU A 71 0.75 10.48 -0.37
N ILE A 72 0.29 9.30 0.08
CA ILE A 72 -0.90 8.64 -0.45
C ILE A 72 -1.82 8.08 0.65
N PRO A 73 -2.20 8.88 1.67
CA PRO A 73 -2.97 8.39 2.82
C PRO A 73 -4.30 7.74 2.42
N GLN A 74 -4.96 8.21 1.36
CA GLN A 74 -6.26 7.68 0.90
C GLN A 74 -6.15 6.35 0.15
N ARG A 75 -4.94 5.95 -0.24
CA ARG A 75 -4.69 4.73 -1.02
C ARG A 75 -3.74 3.77 -0.32
N THR A 76 -3.38 4.08 0.92
CA THR A 76 -2.60 3.20 1.81
C THR A 76 -3.56 2.32 2.60
N LEU A 77 -3.37 1.00 2.53
CA LEU A 77 -4.23 -0.01 3.14
C LEU A 77 -3.46 -0.77 4.21
N PHE A 78 -4.06 -0.89 5.39
CA PHE A 78 -3.51 -1.70 6.48
C PHE A 78 -3.55 -3.19 6.16
N SER A 79 -2.44 -3.85 6.41
CA SER A 79 -2.31 -5.30 6.37
C SER A 79 -1.09 -5.73 7.18
N SER A 80 -1.03 -6.97 7.63
CA SER A 80 0.05 -7.48 8.49
C SER A 80 0.84 -8.63 7.90
N ASP A 81 0.34 -9.28 6.85
CA ASP A 81 0.91 -10.50 6.30
C ASP A 81 0.94 -11.67 7.33
N PHE A 82 -0.05 -11.69 8.23
CA PHE A 82 -0.14 -12.81 9.20
C PHE A 82 -0.23 -14.17 8.48
N PRO A 83 0.49 -15.21 8.90
CA PRO A 83 1.29 -15.34 10.12
C PRO A 83 2.76 -14.89 10.02
N TYR A 84 3.21 -14.39 8.88
CA TYR A 84 4.61 -13.94 8.66
C TYR A 84 4.90 -12.58 9.30
N GLY A 85 3.90 -11.73 9.39
CA GLY A 85 3.99 -10.46 10.10
C GLY A 85 3.07 -10.43 11.32
N ASP A 86 3.25 -9.40 12.16
CA ASP A 86 2.51 -9.22 13.41
C ASP A 86 1.49 -8.08 13.28
N PRO A 87 0.16 -8.36 13.37
CA PRO A 87 -0.87 -7.34 13.27
C PRO A 87 -0.74 -6.23 14.32
N TYR A 88 -0.30 -6.56 15.53
CA TYR A 88 -0.14 -5.59 16.61
C TYR A 88 1.02 -4.62 16.33
N LEU A 89 2.16 -5.14 15.89
CA LEU A 89 3.31 -4.30 15.53
C LEU A 89 3.00 -3.38 14.35
N ASN A 90 2.33 -3.90 13.34
CA ASN A 90 1.91 -3.10 12.19
C ASN A 90 0.90 -2.01 12.59
N LEU A 91 -0.05 -2.33 13.48
CA LEU A 91 -0.98 -1.36 14.04
C LEU A 91 -0.27 -0.23 14.78
N GLN A 92 0.70 -0.57 15.65
CA GLN A 92 1.48 0.43 16.38
C GLN A 92 2.33 1.28 15.43
N ALA A 93 2.91 0.67 14.40
CA ALA A 93 3.69 1.40 13.39
C ALA A 93 2.83 2.43 12.66
N VAL A 94 1.63 2.07 12.21
CA VAL A 94 0.69 3.01 11.57
C VAL A 94 0.34 4.15 12.51
N LYS A 95 -0.08 3.86 13.75
CA LYS A 95 -0.43 4.88 14.74
C LYS A 95 0.71 5.86 15.02
N ARG A 96 1.95 5.36 15.05
CA ARG A 96 3.14 6.19 15.28
C ARG A 96 3.43 7.14 14.12
N HIS A 97 3.13 6.74 12.90
CA HIS A 97 3.45 7.50 11.68
C HIS A 97 2.29 8.30 11.11
N THR A 98 1.12 8.28 11.75
CA THR A 98 -0.03 9.11 11.36
C THR A 98 -0.03 10.45 12.10
N SER A 99 -0.37 11.53 11.37
CA SER A 99 -0.41 12.89 11.92
C SER A 99 -1.69 13.19 12.70
N SER A 100 -2.75 12.41 12.51
CA SER A 100 -4.05 12.58 13.16
C SER A 100 -4.80 11.27 13.28
N GLY A 101 -5.81 11.22 14.18
CA GLY A 101 -6.72 10.07 14.30
C GLY A 101 -7.48 9.79 13.01
N GLU A 102 -7.89 10.82 12.27
CA GLU A 102 -8.59 10.66 10.98
C GLU A 102 -7.72 9.93 9.95
N VAL A 103 -6.45 10.28 9.83
CA VAL A 103 -5.53 9.59 8.91
C VAL A 103 -5.30 8.15 9.37
N ALA A 104 -5.16 7.91 10.68
CA ALA A 104 -5.04 6.58 11.23
C ALA A 104 -6.26 5.72 10.90
N ASP A 105 -7.47 6.22 11.12
CA ASP A 105 -8.72 5.51 10.85
C ASP A 105 -8.89 5.17 9.37
N ARG A 106 -8.51 6.09 8.48
CA ARG A 106 -8.48 5.84 7.03
C ARG A 106 -7.56 4.66 6.68
N VAL A 107 -6.33 4.71 7.11
CA VAL A 107 -5.31 3.69 6.78
C VAL A 107 -5.69 2.35 7.39
N LEU A 108 -6.16 2.34 8.64
CA LEU A 108 -6.45 1.12 9.39
C LEU A 108 -7.71 0.37 8.92
N GLY A 109 -8.64 1.05 8.25
CA GLY A 109 -9.87 0.38 7.80
C GLY A 109 -10.72 1.19 6.82
N GLY A 110 -10.73 2.52 6.94
CA GLY A 110 -11.61 3.37 6.13
C GLY A 110 -11.36 3.24 4.62
N ASN A 111 -10.11 3.20 4.20
CA ASN A 111 -9.78 3.09 2.79
C ASN A 111 -10.22 1.76 2.17
N ILE A 112 -9.99 0.64 2.86
CA ILE A 112 -10.42 -0.67 2.35
C ILE A 112 -11.95 -0.81 2.39
N SER A 113 -12.58 -0.26 3.41
CA SER A 113 -14.05 -0.22 3.52
C SER A 113 -14.67 0.55 2.34
N ASN A 114 -14.13 1.72 2.02
CA ASN A 114 -14.56 2.50 0.85
C ASN A 114 -14.32 1.75 -0.47
N LEU A 115 -13.16 1.12 -0.61
CA LEU A 115 -12.81 0.35 -1.82
C LEU A 115 -13.75 -0.83 -2.06
N LEU A 116 -14.20 -1.49 -0.99
CA LEU A 116 -15.08 -2.65 -1.05
C LEU A 116 -16.56 -2.30 -0.94
N HIS A 117 -16.91 -1.03 -0.75
CA HIS A 117 -18.29 -0.54 -0.56
C HIS A 117 -19.01 -1.20 0.63
N ILE A 118 -18.31 -1.38 1.74
CA ILE A 118 -18.84 -2.00 2.98
C ILE A 118 -18.82 -1.06 4.18
#